data_cf7b7525990af8a62dbcc45bb2f70a7f
#
_entry.id   cf7b7525990af8a62dbcc45bb2f70a7f
#
_cell.length_a   1.000
_cell.length_b   1.000
_cell.length_c   1.000
_cell.angle_alpha   90.00
_cell.angle_beta   90.00
_cell.angle_gamma   90.00
#
_symmetry.space_group_name_H-M   'P 1'
#
loop_
_entity.id
_entity.type
_entity.pdbx_description
1 polymer ?
#
loop_
_entity_poly.entity_id
_entity_poly.type
_entity_poly.pdbx_seq_one_letter_code
_entity_poly.pdbx_strand_id
1 'polypeptide(L)'
;MEKIKLTQKQIFVGGLLATYEKGATCYDLIKDYSEDLKKQGISIDKINSVNATLASIASKELATKTKVARNDKMVTNYQATQMLIDLLKESNK
;
A
#
# COMPACT_ATOMS: atom_id res chain seq x y z
N MET A 1 18.46 -16.79 -6.34
CA MET A 1 17.13 -16.17 -6.19
C MET A 1 17.28 -14.66 -6.15
N GLU A 2 16.57 -14.00 -7.02
CA GLU A 2 16.58 -12.54 -7.01
C GLU A 2 15.79 -12.01 -5.84
N LYS A 3 16.38 -11.06 -5.13
CA LYS A 3 15.66 -10.38 -4.06
C LYS A 3 14.71 -9.36 -4.68
N ILE A 4 13.49 -9.34 -4.18
CA ILE A 4 12.54 -8.31 -4.57
C ILE A 4 12.99 -6.99 -3.96
N LYS A 5 13.22 -6.01 -4.83
CA LYS A 5 13.61 -4.67 -4.37
C LYS A 5 12.39 -3.75 -4.34
N LEU A 6 12.26 -3.03 -3.26
CA LEU A 6 11.17 -2.07 -3.11
C LEU A 6 11.73 -0.64 -3.18
N THR A 7 10.97 0.26 -3.82
CA THR A 7 11.30 1.67 -3.81
C THR A 7 10.97 2.26 -2.44
N GLN A 8 11.46 3.46 -2.16
CA GLN A 8 11.15 4.16 -0.93
C GLN A 8 9.64 4.32 -0.75
N LYS A 9 8.94 4.68 -1.83
CA LYS A 9 7.49 4.83 -1.79
C LYS A 9 6.80 3.51 -1.48
N GLN A 10 7.26 2.42 -2.09
CA GLN A 10 6.69 1.10 -1.86
C GLN A 10 6.90 0.63 -0.42
N ILE A 11 8.08 0.88 0.14
CA ILE A 11 8.38 0.55 1.53
C ILE A 11 7.45 1.32 2.46
N PHE A 12 7.30 2.62 2.22
CA PHE A 12 6.48 3.47 3.06
C PHE A 12 5.00 3.10 2.98
N VAL A 13 4.46 3.04 1.76
CA VAL A 13 3.05 2.70 1.54
C VAL A 13 2.76 1.26 1.98
N GLY A 14 3.67 0.34 1.68
CA GLY A 14 3.55 -1.05 2.13
C GLY A 14 3.51 -1.17 3.64
N GLY A 15 4.34 -0.37 4.32
CA GLY A 15 4.35 -0.33 5.78
C GLY A 15 3.03 0.14 6.36
N LEU A 16 2.43 1.16 5.75
CA LEU A 16 1.10 1.62 6.15
C LEU A 16 0.05 0.55 5.90
N LEU A 17 0.10 -0.09 4.74
CA LEU A 17 -0.84 -1.16 4.39
C LEU A 17 -0.77 -2.31 5.39
N ALA A 18 0.42 -2.66 5.84
CA ALA A 18 0.62 -3.75 6.77
C ALA A 18 -0.01 -3.50 8.15
N THR A 19 -0.36 -2.25 8.47
CA THR A 19 -1.06 -1.95 9.74
C THR A 19 -2.52 -2.34 9.71
N TYR A 20 -3.08 -2.64 8.54
CA TYR A 20 -4.48 -3.03 8.41
C TYR A 20 -4.59 -4.55 8.28
N GLU A 21 -5.11 -5.20 9.31
CA GLU A 21 -5.26 -6.67 9.31
C GLU A 21 -6.11 -7.18 8.14
N LYS A 22 -7.17 -6.46 7.83
CA LYS A 22 -8.10 -6.86 6.76
C LYS A 22 -7.85 -6.13 5.45
N GLY A 23 -6.73 -5.41 5.37
CA GLY A 23 -6.39 -4.65 4.19
C GLY A 23 -7.03 -3.26 4.18
N ALA A 24 -6.71 -2.50 3.14
CA ALA A 24 -7.17 -1.13 3.01
C ALA A 24 -7.24 -0.74 1.54
N THR A 25 -8.06 0.27 1.25
CA THR A 25 -8.09 0.89 -0.07
C THR A 25 -7.16 2.10 -0.05
N CYS A 26 -6.90 2.67 -1.24
CA CYS A 26 -6.12 3.90 -1.30
C CYS A 26 -6.82 5.04 -0.56
N TYR A 27 -8.14 5.04 -0.53
CA TYR A 27 -8.92 6.04 0.20
C TYR A 27 -8.68 5.95 1.71
N ASP A 28 -8.61 4.72 2.23
CA ASP A 28 -8.36 4.49 3.65
C ASP A 28 -6.98 5.02 4.05
N LEU A 29 -5.97 4.77 3.24
CA LEU A 29 -4.62 5.26 3.51
C LEU A 29 -4.55 6.78 3.47
N ILE A 30 -5.20 7.39 2.48
CA ILE A 30 -5.24 8.84 2.35
C ILE A 30 -5.95 9.46 3.56
N LYS A 31 -7.05 8.86 3.99
CA LYS A 31 -7.81 9.36 5.13
C LYS A 31 -7.01 9.28 6.43
N ASP A 32 -6.39 8.14 6.69
CA ASP A 32 -5.73 7.88 7.97
C ASP A 32 -4.31 8.43 8.06
N TYR A 33 -3.61 8.53 6.92
CA TYR A 33 -2.19 8.89 6.89
C TYR A 33 -1.87 10.04 5.95
N SER A 34 -2.82 10.97 5.75
CA SER A 34 -2.64 12.05 4.79
C SER A 34 -1.38 12.88 5.05
N GLU A 35 -1.12 13.23 6.31
CA GLU A 35 0.04 14.04 6.64
C GLU A 35 1.34 13.28 6.44
N ASP A 36 1.36 11.99 6.82
CA ASP A 36 2.53 11.15 6.64
C ASP A 36 2.86 10.99 5.17
N LEU A 37 1.83 10.81 4.34
CA LEU A 37 2.01 10.71 2.89
C LEU A 37 2.58 12.00 2.31
N LYS A 38 2.08 13.15 2.76
CA LYS A 38 2.58 14.45 2.31
C LYS A 38 4.05 14.63 2.69
N LYS A 39 4.44 14.22 3.90
CA LYS A 39 5.82 14.34 4.36
C LYS A 39 6.78 13.51 3.50
N GLN A 40 6.28 12.42 2.92
CA GLN A 40 7.08 11.58 2.03
C GLN A 40 7.03 12.03 0.57
N GLY A 41 6.41 13.18 0.30
CA GLY A 41 6.30 13.70 -1.05
C GLY A 41 5.30 12.96 -1.92
N ILE A 42 4.39 12.20 -1.30
CA ILE A 42 3.36 11.47 -2.03
C ILE A 42 2.12 12.35 -2.12
N SER A 43 1.65 12.60 -3.33
CA SER A 43 0.48 13.44 -3.55
C SER A 43 -0.79 12.75 -3.07
N ILE A 44 -1.55 13.42 -2.21
CA ILE A 44 -2.85 12.93 -1.76
C ILE A 44 -4.01 13.52 -2.57
N ASP A 45 -3.72 14.59 -3.32
CA ASP A 45 -4.72 15.23 -4.19
C ASP A 45 -5.01 14.38 -5.41
N LYS A 46 -4.08 13.51 -5.76
CA LYS A 46 -4.23 12.57 -6.86
C LYS A 46 -4.27 11.16 -6.29
N ILE A 47 -5.48 10.63 -6.15
CA ILE A 47 -5.70 9.27 -5.65
C ILE A 47 -4.84 8.26 -6.41
N ASN A 48 -4.62 8.52 -7.70
CA ASN A 48 -3.85 7.63 -8.56
C ASN A 48 -2.41 7.40 -8.07
N SER A 49 -1.82 8.35 -7.37
CA SER A 49 -0.46 8.21 -6.89
C SER A 49 -0.34 7.09 -5.84
N VAL A 50 -1.23 7.10 -4.86
CA VAL A 50 -1.25 6.06 -3.82
C VAL A 50 -1.72 4.74 -4.42
N ASN A 51 -2.78 4.78 -5.22
CA ASN A 51 -3.32 3.58 -5.85
C ASN A 51 -2.29 2.90 -6.77
N ALA A 52 -1.55 3.67 -7.54
CA ALA A 52 -0.51 3.13 -8.41
C ALA A 52 0.59 2.44 -7.60
N THR A 53 0.97 3.01 -6.46
CA THR A 53 1.97 2.40 -5.59
C THR A 53 1.45 1.08 -5.01
N LEU A 54 0.19 1.06 -4.55
CA LEU A 54 -0.43 -0.16 -4.06
C LEU A 54 -0.51 -1.23 -5.15
N ALA A 55 -0.89 -0.83 -6.37
CA ALA A 55 -0.96 -1.75 -7.50
C ALA A 55 0.42 -2.33 -7.83
N SER A 56 1.47 -1.51 -7.75
CA SER A 56 2.82 -2.00 -8.01
C SER A 56 3.28 -3.00 -6.95
N ILE A 57 2.89 -2.80 -5.69
CA ILE A 57 3.16 -3.74 -4.61
C ILE A 57 2.44 -5.06 -4.89
N ALA A 58 1.17 -4.99 -5.29
CA ALA A 58 0.37 -6.17 -5.61
C ALA A 58 0.93 -6.93 -6.81
N SER A 59 1.48 -6.21 -7.80
CA SER A 59 2.06 -6.86 -8.98
C SER A 59 3.29 -7.71 -8.65
N LYS A 60 3.91 -7.44 -7.52
CA LYS A 60 5.05 -8.22 -7.02
C LYS A 60 4.60 -9.34 -6.06
N GLU A 61 3.31 -9.60 -6.01
CA GLU A 61 2.69 -10.60 -5.13
C GLU A 61 2.87 -10.29 -3.64
N LEU A 62 3.16 -9.04 -3.33
CA LEU A 62 3.33 -8.59 -1.94
C LEU A 62 2.03 -8.12 -1.31
N ALA A 63 0.98 -8.02 -2.12
CA ALA A 63 -0.37 -7.71 -1.63
C ALA A 63 -1.39 -8.42 -2.50
N THR A 64 -2.51 -8.78 -1.90
CA THR A 64 -3.65 -9.35 -2.63
C THR A 64 -4.65 -8.24 -2.92
N LYS A 65 -5.43 -8.41 -3.98
CA LYS A 65 -6.44 -7.43 -4.39
C LYS A 65 -7.82 -8.06 -4.34
N THR A 66 -8.76 -7.34 -3.75
CA THR A 66 -10.18 -7.73 -3.77
C THR A 66 -11.01 -6.49 -4.08
N LYS A 67 -12.21 -6.68 -4.58
CA LYS A 67 -13.12 -5.56 -4.82
C LYS A 67 -14.07 -5.43 -3.65
N VAL A 68 -14.22 -4.19 -3.17
CA VAL A 68 -15.15 -3.88 -2.08
C VAL A 68 -16.01 -2.71 -2.49
N ALA A 69 -17.22 -2.65 -1.97
CA ALA A 69 -18.15 -1.56 -2.26
C ALA A 69 -17.91 -0.41 -1.28
N ARG A 70 -17.75 0.79 -1.83
CA ARG A 70 -17.60 2.03 -1.04
C ARG A 70 -18.42 3.12 -1.73
N ASN A 71 -19.41 3.66 -1.03
CA ASN A 71 -20.24 4.76 -1.56
C ASN A 71 -20.79 4.45 -2.96
N ASP A 72 -21.38 3.26 -3.13
CA ASP A 72 -21.98 2.78 -4.38
C ASP A 72 -20.99 2.56 -5.52
N LYS A 73 -19.69 2.55 -5.21
CA LYS A 73 -18.66 2.28 -6.20
C LYS A 73 -17.83 1.08 -5.76
N MET A 74 -17.37 0.32 -6.74
CA MET A 74 -16.44 -0.78 -6.47
C MET A 74 -15.02 -0.22 -6.49
N VAL A 75 -14.30 -0.44 -5.40
CA VAL A 75 -12.90 -0.01 -5.29
C VAL A 75 -12.04 -1.21 -4.93
N THR A 76 -10.74 -1.10 -5.22
CA THR A 76 -9.81 -2.19 -4.93
C THR A 76 -9.32 -2.09 -3.50
N ASN A 77 -9.50 -3.17 -2.75
CA ASN A 77 -8.94 -3.32 -1.41
C ASN A 77 -7.64 -4.12 -1.52
N TYR A 78 -6.58 -3.62 -0.92
CA TYR A 78 -5.28 -4.29 -0.92
C TYR A 78 -4.99 -4.82 0.48
N GLN A 79 -4.47 -6.03 0.56
CA GLN A 79 -4.08 -6.62 1.84
C GLN A 79 -2.64 -7.12 1.75
N ALA A 80 -1.81 -6.72 2.72
CA ALA A 80 -0.42 -7.13 2.75
C ALA A 80 -0.29 -8.64 2.93
N THR A 81 0.63 -9.24 2.17
CA THR A 81 0.94 -10.67 2.34
C THR A 81 2.05 -10.81 3.39
N GLN A 82 2.25 -12.04 3.86
CA GLN A 82 3.33 -12.32 4.80
C GLN A 82 4.69 -11.98 4.18
N MET A 83 4.83 -12.19 2.88
CA MET A 83 6.06 -11.84 2.16
C MET A 83 6.39 -10.35 2.28
N LEU A 84 5.38 -9.48 2.15
CA LEU A 84 5.58 -8.04 2.32
C LEU A 84 6.01 -7.71 3.75
N ILE A 85 5.35 -8.30 4.72
CA ILE A 85 5.68 -8.08 6.14
C ILE A 85 7.13 -8.48 6.42
N ASP A 86 7.56 -9.62 5.89
CA ASP A 86 8.92 -10.10 6.07
C ASP A 86 9.94 -9.16 5.42
N LEU A 87 9.65 -8.67 4.20
CA LEU A 87 10.53 -7.71 3.52
C LEU A 87 10.65 -6.40 4.29
N LEU A 88 9.56 -5.92 4.87
CA LEU A 88 9.57 -4.70 5.65
C LEU A 88 10.43 -4.85 6.91
N LYS A 89 10.39 -6.01 7.55
CA LYS A 89 11.23 -6.29 8.71
C LYS A 89 12.71 -6.28 8.33
N GLU A 90 13.05 -6.83 7.18
CA GLU A 90 14.44 -6.81 6.69
C GLU A 90 14.90 -5.38 6.40
N SER A 91 14.01 -4.54 5.86
CA SER A 91 14.34 -3.17 5.49
C SER A 91 14.56 -2.28 6.71
N ASN A 92 14.05 -2.66 7.87
CA ASN A 92 14.15 -1.87 9.10
C ASN A 92 15.35 -2.24 9.97
N LYS A 93 16.20 -3.08 9.47
CA LYS A 93 17.43 -3.44 10.19
C LYS A 93 18.55 -2.45 9.91
#